data_29703e02b7be298e8bc4ab3bcb468c6e
#
_entry.id   29703e02b7be298e8bc4ab3bcb468c6e
#
_cell.length_a   1.000
_cell.length_b   1.000
_cell.length_c   1.000
_cell.angle_alpha   90.00
_cell.angle_beta   90.00
_cell.angle_gamma   90.00
#
_symmetry.space_group_name_H-M   'P 1'
#
loop_
_entity.id
_entity.type
_entity.pdbx_description
1 polymer ?
#
loop_
_entity_poly.entity_id
_entity_poly.type
_entity_poly.pdbx_seq_one_letter_code
_entity_poly.pdbx_strand_id
1 'polypeptide(L)'
;MITYRLAKNTDIFKMCDLWNEVVKPDAFYKPFTHEDYQKKMESDPNFSYDKVFLALDGNNIIGALILVTRATNLEGAYINALFVKKEYRNQGVGDALLKQAENWAMDKGYKTLTATNFLPSCYAWYIPNTPNHDHPCAPGIRINSDLYFFYLHHRYDAFAYQDAFHLNLSDYKISPKIQKILDRNKEDGYSVELYDAKKHYGIDDFCKELNIYDFEKVIKENLSLSEPYPFLVITKDNKVVGWTGAMWNEESGRGHFDGIANLESVRGRGLGKALFSMLALYSKENGAKFMTFYTGLTNPARNIYMDSGFKIIQSFCAMKKVLKKE
;
A
#
# COMPACT_ATOMS: atom_id res chain seq x y z
N MET A 1 -28.68 -25.56 -4.89
CA MET A 1 -29.30 -24.21 -4.99
C MET A 1 -28.45 -23.25 -4.20
N ILE A 2 -27.95 -22.18 -4.83
CA ILE A 2 -27.09 -21.21 -4.18
C ILE A 2 -27.95 -20.36 -3.24
N THR A 3 -27.50 -20.21 -2.02
CA THR A 3 -28.12 -19.36 -0.98
C THR A 3 -27.18 -18.25 -0.53
N TYR A 4 -27.74 -17.18 0.03
CA TYR A 4 -26.97 -16.02 0.45
C TYR A 4 -27.32 -15.65 1.89
N ARG A 5 -26.33 -15.29 2.69
CA ARG A 5 -26.52 -14.80 4.05
C ARG A 5 -25.35 -13.94 4.53
N LEU A 6 -25.55 -13.23 5.62
CA LEU A 6 -24.46 -12.59 6.34
C LEU A 6 -23.57 -13.63 7.04
N ALA A 7 -22.30 -13.29 7.20
CA ALA A 7 -21.33 -14.13 7.90
C ALA A 7 -21.60 -14.16 9.41
N LYS A 8 -21.10 -15.21 10.04
CA LYS A 8 -21.00 -15.37 11.49
C LYS A 8 -19.50 -15.47 11.86
N ASN A 9 -19.16 -15.25 13.11
CA ASN A 9 -17.78 -15.43 13.59
C ASN A 9 -17.24 -16.84 13.33
N THR A 10 -18.11 -17.85 13.33
CA THR A 10 -17.76 -19.26 13.01
C THR A 10 -17.40 -19.50 11.54
N ASP A 11 -17.62 -18.53 10.66
CA ASP A 11 -17.31 -18.66 9.23
C ASP A 11 -15.87 -18.21 8.90
N ILE A 12 -15.15 -17.57 9.81
CA ILE A 12 -13.86 -16.89 9.52
C ILE A 12 -12.82 -17.84 8.90
N PHE A 13 -12.70 -19.06 9.41
CA PHE A 13 -11.73 -20.03 8.88
C PHE A 13 -12.16 -20.56 7.50
N LYS A 14 -13.46 -20.78 7.28
CA LYS A 14 -13.98 -21.15 5.96
C LYS A 14 -13.82 -20.01 4.93
N MET A 15 -13.88 -18.75 5.38
CA MET A 15 -13.58 -17.60 4.53
C MET A 15 -12.10 -17.55 4.17
N CYS A 16 -11.20 -17.87 5.12
CA CYS A 16 -9.77 -18.02 4.85
C CYS A 16 -9.48 -19.12 3.84
N ASP A 17 -10.11 -20.30 4.01
CA ASP A 17 -9.97 -21.41 3.07
C ASP A 17 -10.43 -21.03 1.66
N LEU A 18 -11.58 -20.34 1.56
CA LEU A 18 -12.07 -19.81 0.29
C LEU A 18 -11.09 -18.80 -0.33
N TRP A 19 -10.55 -17.86 0.45
CA TRP A 19 -9.53 -16.93 -0.02
C TRP A 19 -8.33 -17.68 -0.60
N ASN A 20 -7.76 -18.61 0.16
CA ASN A 20 -6.59 -19.38 -0.25
C ASN A 20 -6.83 -20.19 -1.52
N GLU A 21 -8.02 -20.76 -1.67
CA GLU A 21 -8.42 -21.48 -2.89
C GLU A 21 -8.52 -20.53 -4.10
N VAL A 22 -9.13 -19.37 -3.91
CA VAL A 22 -9.35 -18.39 -4.99
C VAL A 22 -8.06 -17.75 -5.48
N VAL A 23 -7.11 -17.47 -4.59
CA VAL A 23 -5.85 -16.78 -4.97
C VAL A 23 -4.79 -17.71 -5.52
N LYS A 24 -4.87 -19.01 -5.22
CA LYS A 24 -3.87 -20.00 -5.63
C LYS A 24 -3.63 -20.08 -7.15
N PRO A 25 -4.64 -20.07 -8.03
CA PRO A 25 -4.41 -20.19 -9.47
C PRO A 25 -3.72 -18.98 -10.11
N ASP A 26 -3.97 -17.76 -9.61
CA ASP A 26 -3.39 -16.52 -10.14
C ASP A 26 -2.01 -16.25 -9.53
N ALA A 27 -1.72 -16.83 -8.35
CA ALA A 27 -0.49 -16.65 -7.58
C ALA A 27 -0.07 -15.16 -7.42
N PHE A 28 -1.05 -14.26 -7.43
CA PHE A 28 -0.82 -12.83 -7.24
C PHE A 28 -0.89 -12.46 -5.76
N TYR A 29 -2.02 -12.73 -5.10
CA TYR A 29 -2.17 -12.49 -3.67
C TYR A 29 -1.59 -13.63 -2.85
N LYS A 30 -1.07 -13.30 -1.66
CA LYS A 30 -0.55 -14.31 -0.72
C LYS A 30 -1.70 -15.01 0.00
N PRO A 31 -1.58 -16.33 0.23
CA PRO A 31 -2.48 -17.04 1.13
C PRO A 31 -2.24 -16.60 2.59
N PHE A 32 -3.21 -16.93 3.45
CA PHE A 32 -3.11 -16.72 4.89
C PHE A 32 -3.11 -18.05 5.65
N THR A 33 -2.53 -18.07 6.85
CA THR A 33 -2.93 -19.01 7.89
C THR A 33 -4.30 -18.62 8.45
N HIS A 34 -5.00 -19.55 9.08
CA HIS A 34 -6.29 -19.23 9.72
C HIS A 34 -6.13 -18.14 10.80
N GLU A 35 -5.06 -18.23 11.60
CA GLU A 35 -4.76 -17.29 12.67
C GLU A 35 -4.47 -15.88 12.13
N ASP A 36 -3.62 -15.77 11.09
CA ASP A 36 -3.29 -14.48 10.49
C ASP A 36 -4.51 -13.83 9.82
N TYR A 37 -5.34 -14.64 9.15
CA TYR A 37 -6.57 -14.13 8.54
C TYR A 37 -7.54 -13.61 9.59
N GLN A 38 -7.81 -14.38 10.63
CA GLN A 38 -8.68 -13.98 11.74
C GLN A 38 -8.13 -12.73 12.44
N LYS A 39 -6.88 -12.75 12.86
CA LYS A 39 -6.22 -11.60 13.49
C LYS A 39 -6.31 -10.35 12.64
N LYS A 40 -6.03 -10.49 11.34
CA LYS A 40 -6.05 -9.36 10.41
C LYS A 40 -7.44 -8.75 10.24
N MET A 41 -8.47 -9.57 10.17
CA MET A 41 -9.85 -9.09 10.03
C MET A 41 -10.38 -8.49 11.34
N GLU A 42 -10.25 -9.22 12.44
CA GLU A 42 -10.87 -8.84 13.73
C GLU A 42 -10.11 -7.73 14.45
N SER A 43 -8.84 -7.46 14.13
CA SER A 43 -8.11 -6.33 14.69
C SER A 43 -8.48 -4.98 14.08
N ASP A 44 -9.15 -4.96 12.93
CA ASP A 44 -9.57 -3.69 12.32
C ASP A 44 -10.93 -3.23 12.90
N PRO A 45 -10.99 -2.05 13.52
CA PRO A 45 -12.21 -1.53 14.13
C PRO A 45 -13.35 -1.27 13.12
N ASN A 46 -13.06 -1.27 11.83
CA ASN A 46 -14.05 -1.07 10.77
C ASN A 46 -14.65 -2.39 10.28
N PHE A 47 -14.06 -3.53 10.64
CA PHE A 47 -14.58 -4.85 10.27
C PHE A 47 -15.73 -5.28 11.19
N SER A 48 -16.73 -5.96 10.62
CA SER A 48 -17.81 -6.58 11.37
C SER A 48 -18.50 -7.65 10.50
N TYR A 49 -18.84 -8.78 11.08
CA TYR A 49 -19.46 -9.92 10.37
C TYR A 49 -20.83 -9.60 9.77
N ASP A 50 -21.58 -8.65 10.33
CA ASP A 50 -22.86 -8.15 9.79
C ASP A 50 -22.72 -7.32 8.50
N LYS A 51 -21.50 -7.08 8.07
CA LYS A 51 -21.13 -6.42 6.80
C LYS A 51 -20.43 -7.37 5.82
N VAL A 52 -20.45 -8.67 6.09
CA VAL A 52 -19.84 -9.69 5.22
C VAL A 52 -20.93 -10.56 4.62
N PHE A 53 -21.04 -10.54 3.30
CA PHE A 53 -22.03 -11.29 2.52
C PHE A 53 -21.39 -12.56 1.99
N LEU A 54 -22.05 -13.69 2.22
CA LEU A 54 -21.59 -15.01 1.78
C LEU A 54 -22.57 -15.63 0.78
N ALA A 55 -22.01 -16.25 -0.26
CA ALA A 55 -22.71 -17.16 -1.15
C ALA A 55 -22.36 -18.60 -0.78
N LEU A 56 -23.35 -19.47 -0.67
CA LEU A 56 -23.21 -20.86 -0.26
C LEU A 56 -23.85 -21.80 -1.27
N ASP A 57 -23.17 -22.93 -1.54
CA ASP A 57 -23.77 -24.10 -2.15
C ASP A 57 -23.81 -25.21 -1.10
N GLY A 58 -25.02 -25.51 -0.62
CA GLY A 58 -25.24 -26.31 0.58
C GLY A 58 -24.54 -25.65 1.80
N ASN A 59 -23.58 -26.36 2.40
CA ASN A 59 -22.81 -25.88 3.54
C ASN A 59 -21.45 -25.24 3.15
N ASN A 60 -21.13 -25.23 1.86
CA ASN A 60 -19.83 -24.74 1.37
C ASN A 60 -19.92 -23.26 1.01
N ILE A 61 -19.02 -22.44 1.54
CA ILE A 61 -18.88 -21.05 1.11
C ILE A 61 -18.18 -21.04 -0.25
N ILE A 62 -18.84 -20.46 -1.26
CA ILE A 62 -18.37 -20.39 -2.65
C ILE A 62 -18.05 -18.99 -3.10
N GLY A 63 -18.44 -17.97 -2.32
CA GLY A 63 -18.15 -16.58 -2.59
C GLY A 63 -18.34 -15.73 -1.33
N ALA A 64 -17.61 -14.63 -1.26
CA ALA A 64 -17.69 -13.66 -0.18
C ALA A 64 -17.48 -12.23 -0.69
N LEU A 65 -18.22 -11.27 -0.10
CA LEU A 65 -18.01 -9.84 -0.25
C LEU A 65 -17.93 -9.24 1.14
N ILE A 66 -16.84 -8.50 1.38
CA ILE A 66 -16.55 -7.84 2.66
C ILE A 66 -16.75 -6.34 2.51
N LEU A 67 -17.71 -5.78 3.25
CA LEU A 67 -17.88 -4.34 3.39
C LEU A 67 -17.23 -3.83 4.66
N VAL A 68 -16.78 -2.59 4.61
CA VAL A 68 -16.35 -1.81 5.77
C VAL A 68 -16.89 -0.39 5.71
N THR A 69 -17.02 0.24 6.88
CA THR A 69 -17.48 1.63 7.01
C THR A 69 -16.49 2.37 7.90
N ARG A 70 -16.28 3.66 7.65
CA ARG A 70 -15.39 4.50 8.47
C ARG A 70 -16.20 5.61 9.14
N ALA A 71 -15.92 5.86 10.42
CA ALA A 71 -16.52 6.97 11.15
C ALA A 71 -16.21 8.36 10.53
N THR A 72 -15.09 8.46 9.83
CA THR A 72 -14.66 9.69 9.13
C THR A 72 -15.32 9.91 7.77
N ASN A 73 -16.08 8.93 7.26
CA ASN A 73 -16.80 9.05 5.98
C ASN A 73 -18.25 8.55 6.14
N LEU A 74 -19.14 9.43 6.48
CA LEU A 74 -20.55 9.13 6.72
C LEU A 74 -21.38 8.97 5.42
N GLU A 75 -20.83 9.33 4.27
CA GLU A 75 -21.52 9.25 2.99
C GLU A 75 -21.11 8.04 2.14
N GLY A 76 -20.04 7.36 2.50
CA GLY A 76 -19.48 6.25 1.73
C GLY A 76 -19.21 5.00 2.53
N ALA A 77 -19.54 3.85 1.95
CA ALA A 77 -19.06 2.55 2.40
C ALA A 77 -18.00 2.01 1.42
N TYR A 78 -17.26 0.98 1.86
CA TYR A 78 -16.16 0.43 1.09
C TYR A 78 -16.29 -1.09 0.93
N ILE A 79 -16.04 -1.59 -0.29
CA ILE A 79 -15.82 -3.02 -0.53
C ILE A 79 -14.32 -3.27 -0.34
N ASN A 80 -13.97 -3.99 0.71
CA ASN A 80 -12.59 -4.42 0.94
C ASN A 80 -12.20 -5.57 0.02
N ALA A 81 -13.08 -6.57 -0.14
CA ALA A 81 -12.83 -7.72 -0.99
C ALA A 81 -14.13 -8.27 -1.58
N LEU A 82 -14.02 -8.80 -2.80
CA LEU A 82 -15.03 -9.65 -3.46
C LEU A 82 -14.28 -10.80 -4.12
N PHE A 83 -14.60 -12.02 -3.75
CA PHE A 83 -13.97 -13.21 -4.31
C PHE A 83 -14.97 -14.37 -4.40
N VAL A 84 -14.90 -15.11 -5.52
CA VAL A 84 -15.79 -16.22 -5.86
C VAL A 84 -14.94 -17.37 -6.40
N LYS A 85 -15.22 -18.60 -5.98
CA LYS A 85 -14.58 -19.80 -6.51
C LYS A 85 -14.66 -19.84 -8.03
N LYS A 86 -13.59 -20.28 -8.68
CA LYS A 86 -13.43 -20.23 -10.14
C LYS A 86 -14.59 -20.92 -10.87
N GLU A 87 -15.00 -22.08 -10.40
CA GLU A 87 -16.08 -22.89 -10.98
C GLU A 87 -17.49 -22.28 -10.83
N TYR A 88 -17.65 -21.28 -9.95
CA TYR A 88 -18.92 -20.54 -9.75
C TYR A 88 -18.88 -19.12 -10.35
N ARG A 89 -17.80 -18.75 -11.04
CA ARG A 89 -17.73 -17.46 -11.76
C ARG A 89 -18.60 -17.50 -13.01
N ASN A 90 -18.98 -16.33 -13.49
CA ASN A 90 -19.86 -16.14 -14.67
C ASN A 90 -21.22 -16.84 -14.55
N GLN A 91 -21.71 -17.10 -13.32
CA GLN A 91 -22.99 -17.70 -13.00
C GLN A 91 -23.86 -16.78 -12.12
N GLY A 92 -23.58 -15.49 -12.11
CA GLY A 92 -24.32 -14.48 -11.34
C GLY A 92 -24.02 -14.42 -9.84
N VAL A 93 -23.08 -15.23 -9.32
CA VAL A 93 -22.76 -15.25 -7.87
C VAL A 93 -22.13 -13.91 -7.42
N GLY A 94 -21.21 -13.39 -8.19
CA GLY A 94 -20.60 -12.08 -7.92
C GLY A 94 -21.60 -10.95 -8.01
N ASP A 95 -22.48 -10.99 -9.02
CA ASP A 95 -23.55 -10.01 -9.23
C ASP A 95 -24.51 -9.96 -8.03
N ALA A 96 -24.92 -11.13 -7.55
CA ALA A 96 -25.82 -11.25 -6.40
C ALA A 96 -25.18 -10.74 -5.10
N LEU A 97 -23.91 -11.05 -4.86
CA LEU A 97 -23.16 -10.53 -3.71
C LEU A 97 -23.03 -9.00 -3.78
N LEU A 98 -22.69 -8.46 -4.95
CA LEU A 98 -22.56 -7.01 -5.15
C LEU A 98 -23.90 -6.30 -4.97
N LYS A 99 -24.98 -6.85 -5.52
CA LYS A 99 -26.33 -6.30 -5.37
C LYS A 99 -26.77 -6.25 -3.90
N GLN A 100 -26.48 -7.29 -3.10
CA GLN A 100 -26.78 -7.28 -1.67
C GLN A 100 -25.98 -6.21 -0.93
N ALA A 101 -24.71 -6.04 -1.27
CA ALA A 101 -23.86 -4.99 -0.68
C ALA A 101 -24.33 -3.59 -1.05
N GLU A 102 -24.73 -3.35 -2.31
CA GLU A 102 -25.31 -2.09 -2.77
C GLU A 102 -26.64 -1.79 -2.05
N ASN A 103 -27.53 -2.76 -1.94
CA ASN A 103 -28.80 -2.61 -1.23
C ASN A 103 -28.56 -2.28 0.26
N TRP A 104 -27.68 -3.04 0.92
CA TRP A 104 -27.32 -2.78 2.30
C TRP A 104 -26.79 -1.34 2.50
N ALA A 105 -25.91 -0.89 1.61
CA ALA A 105 -25.36 0.46 1.68
C ALA A 105 -26.45 1.54 1.50
N MET A 106 -27.36 1.36 0.56
CA MET A 106 -28.49 2.27 0.35
C MET A 106 -29.46 2.27 1.52
N ASP A 107 -29.76 1.12 2.11
CA ASP A 107 -30.65 1.00 3.28
C ASP A 107 -30.06 1.68 4.52
N LYS A 108 -28.73 1.69 4.64
CA LYS A 108 -27.99 2.44 5.70
C LYS A 108 -27.79 3.92 5.38
N GLY A 109 -28.24 4.40 4.22
CA GLY A 109 -28.18 5.80 3.82
C GLY A 109 -26.85 6.22 3.18
N TYR A 110 -25.96 5.28 2.84
CA TYR A 110 -24.73 5.60 2.12
C TYR A 110 -25.04 6.02 0.68
N LYS A 111 -24.37 7.06 0.20
CA LYS A 111 -24.52 7.60 -1.15
C LYS A 111 -23.55 7.00 -2.15
N THR A 112 -22.43 6.46 -1.66
CA THR A 112 -21.39 5.89 -2.52
C THR A 112 -20.87 4.56 -1.99
N LEU A 113 -20.44 3.69 -2.91
CA LEU A 113 -19.75 2.46 -2.59
C LEU A 113 -18.41 2.44 -3.36
N THR A 114 -17.32 2.27 -2.62
CA THR A 114 -15.96 2.29 -3.17
C THR A 114 -15.32 0.92 -3.04
N ALA A 115 -14.94 0.31 -4.14
CA ALA A 115 -14.18 -0.93 -4.16
C ALA A 115 -12.68 -0.61 -4.05
N THR A 116 -12.02 -1.19 -3.03
CA THR A 116 -10.61 -1.02 -2.76
C THR A 116 -10.10 -2.17 -1.90
N ASN A 117 -9.00 -2.80 -2.24
CA ASN A 117 -8.39 -3.87 -1.45
C ASN A 117 -7.55 -3.33 -0.27
N PHE A 118 -7.85 -2.13 0.18
CA PHE A 118 -7.05 -1.39 1.17
C PHE A 118 -7.62 -1.42 2.60
N LEU A 119 -8.90 -1.82 2.75
CA LEU A 119 -9.59 -1.79 4.03
C LEU A 119 -10.49 -3.03 4.20
N PRO A 120 -10.60 -3.61 5.38
CA PRO A 120 -9.93 -3.32 6.66
C PRO A 120 -8.48 -3.73 6.66
N SER A 121 -8.08 -4.60 5.79
CA SER A 121 -6.71 -5.09 5.73
C SER A 121 -6.13 -4.97 4.33
N CYS A 122 -4.85 -4.64 4.31
CA CYS A 122 -4.05 -4.73 3.11
C CYS A 122 -3.74 -6.20 2.78
N TYR A 123 -3.99 -6.60 1.56
CA TYR A 123 -3.65 -7.94 1.08
C TYR A 123 -2.23 -7.94 0.53
N ALA A 124 -1.38 -8.78 1.11
CA ALA A 124 -0.03 -8.99 0.61
C ALA A 124 -0.06 -9.72 -0.74
N TRP A 125 0.89 -9.40 -1.62
CA TRP A 125 0.95 -9.96 -2.96
C TRP A 125 2.39 -10.21 -3.41
N TYR A 126 2.58 -11.15 -4.32
CA TYR A 126 3.87 -11.50 -4.88
C TYR A 126 4.25 -10.55 -6.02
N ILE A 127 5.52 -10.11 -6.03
CA ILE A 127 6.05 -9.29 -7.12
C ILE A 127 6.19 -10.15 -8.38
N PRO A 128 5.54 -9.78 -9.50
CA PRO A 128 5.59 -10.57 -10.72
C PRO A 128 7.03 -10.79 -11.22
N ASN A 129 7.29 -11.99 -11.70
CA ASN A 129 8.59 -12.39 -12.28
C ASN A 129 9.81 -12.23 -11.34
N THR A 130 9.58 -12.13 -10.04
CA THR A 130 10.65 -11.98 -9.04
C THR A 130 10.41 -12.98 -7.90
N PRO A 131 10.98 -14.18 -7.96
CA PRO A 131 10.80 -15.19 -6.93
C PRO A 131 11.18 -14.67 -5.53
N ASN A 132 10.37 -14.99 -4.54
CA ASN A 132 10.55 -14.62 -3.12
C ASN A 132 10.47 -13.12 -2.80
N HIS A 133 10.08 -12.26 -3.76
CA HIS A 133 9.78 -10.86 -3.47
C HIS A 133 8.27 -10.68 -3.33
N ASP A 134 7.86 -9.93 -2.33
CA ASP A 134 6.46 -9.63 -2.05
C ASP A 134 6.26 -8.18 -1.61
N HIS A 135 5.02 -7.75 -1.66
CA HIS A 135 4.61 -6.46 -1.12
C HIS A 135 3.54 -6.70 -0.05
N PRO A 136 3.63 -6.07 1.14
CA PRO A 136 2.71 -6.33 2.25
C PRO A 136 1.29 -5.83 2.00
N CYS A 137 1.08 -4.96 1.01
CA CYS A 137 -0.21 -4.30 0.79
C CYS A 137 -0.48 -4.03 -0.69
N ALA A 138 -1.67 -4.41 -1.18
CA ALA A 138 -2.20 -3.96 -2.47
C ALA A 138 -3.01 -2.67 -2.26
N PRO A 139 -2.67 -1.55 -2.93
CA PRO A 139 -3.29 -0.25 -2.66
C PRO A 139 -4.64 -0.05 -3.36
N GLY A 140 -5.22 -1.07 -3.93
CA GLY A 140 -6.49 -1.00 -4.66
C GLY A 140 -6.77 -2.24 -5.50
N ILE A 141 -7.69 -2.08 -6.44
CA ILE A 141 -8.02 -3.10 -7.43
C ILE A 141 -6.93 -3.14 -8.49
N ARG A 142 -6.37 -4.31 -8.76
CA ARG A 142 -5.37 -4.53 -9.82
C ARG A 142 -5.98 -4.19 -11.18
N ILE A 143 -5.42 -3.20 -11.88
CA ILE A 143 -5.88 -2.80 -13.23
C ILE A 143 -5.68 -3.96 -14.20
N ASN A 144 -6.64 -4.15 -15.08
CA ASN A 144 -6.72 -5.26 -16.06
C ASN A 144 -6.92 -6.66 -15.44
N SER A 145 -7.35 -6.75 -14.17
CA SER A 145 -7.80 -8.01 -13.58
C SER A 145 -9.27 -8.30 -13.90
N ASP A 146 -9.71 -9.56 -13.74
CA ASP A 146 -11.13 -9.94 -13.86
C ASP A 146 -12.01 -9.06 -12.94
N LEU A 147 -11.54 -8.78 -11.73
CA LEU A 147 -12.26 -7.95 -10.76
C LEU A 147 -12.37 -6.49 -11.21
N TYR A 148 -11.35 -5.95 -11.87
CA TYR A 148 -11.39 -4.61 -12.46
C TYR A 148 -12.48 -4.51 -13.53
N PHE A 149 -12.53 -5.46 -14.47
CA PHE A 149 -13.56 -5.49 -15.52
C PHE A 149 -14.95 -5.78 -14.96
N PHE A 150 -15.06 -6.62 -13.92
CA PHE A 150 -16.30 -6.86 -13.22
C PHE A 150 -16.88 -5.55 -12.68
N TYR A 151 -16.10 -4.74 -11.97
CA TYR A 151 -16.57 -3.46 -11.44
C TYR A 151 -16.90 -2.46 -12.55
N LEU A 152 -16.12 -2.38 -13.64
CA LEU A 152 -16.47 -1.55 -14.80
C LEU A 152 -17.82 -1.94 -15.40
N HIS A 153 -18.09 -3.25 -15.56
CA HIS A 153 -19.37 -3.75 -16.05
C HIS A 153 -20.55 -3.32 -15.15
N HIS A 154 -20.30 -3.22 -13.84
CA HIS A 154 -21.28 -2.77 -12.85
C HIS A 154 -21.30 -1.24 -12.65
N ARG A 155 -20.67 -0.49 -13.57
CA ARG A 155 -20.67 0.98 -13.58
C ARG A 155 -19.99 1.61 -12.37
N TYR A 156 -18.90 0.98 -11.90
CA TYR A 156 -17.95 1.62 -11.00
C TYR A 156 -16.89 2.34 -11.82
N ASP A 157 -16.65 3.62 -11.53
CA ASP A 157 -15.65 4.44 -12.19
C ASP A 157 -14.32 4.32 -11.46
N ALA A 158 -13.24 4.07 -12.21
CA ALA A 158 -11.89 4.00 -11.66
C ALA A 158 -11.36 5.40 -11.33
N PHE A 159 -10.76 5.53 -10.15
CA PHE A 159 -10.10 6.75 -9.69
C PHE A 159 -8.95 6.40 -8.73
N ALA A 160 -8.23 7.42 -8.22
CA ALA A 160 -7.13 7.24 -7.26
C ALA A 160 -6.13 6.15 -7.68
N TYR A 161 -5.58 6.35 -8.87
CA TYR A 161 -4.59 5.43 -9.44
C TYR A 161 -3.29 5.44 -8.66
N GLN A 162 -2.71 4.25 -8.47
CA GLN A 162 -1.45 4.02 -7.79
C GLN A 162 -0.59 3.07 -8.61
N ASP A 163 0.69 3.36 -8.72
CA ASP A 163 1.66 2.45 -9.29
C ASP A 163 2.56 1.87 -8.20
N ALA A 164 2.74 0.55 -8.24
CA ALA A 164 3.71 -0.14 -7.41
C ALA A 164 5.06 -0.17 -8.12
N PHE A 165 6.09 0.24 -7.39
CA PHE A 165 7.47 0.28 -7.81
C PHE A 165 8.25 -0.86 -7.16
N HIS A 166 9.23 -1.39 -7.88
CA HIS A 166 10.11 -2.43 -7.37
C HIS A 166 11.53 -2.23 -7.89
N LEU A 167 12.49 -2.54 -7.02
CA LEU A 167 13.91 -2.61 -7.34
C LEU A 167 14.52 -3.84 -6.67
N ASN A 168 15.15 -4.70 -7.45
CA ASN A 168 16.05 -5.73 -6.93
C ASN A 168 17.38 -5.07 -6.56
N LEU A 169 17.85 -5.27 -5.35
CA LEU A 169 19.04 -4.61 -4.82
C LEU A 169 20.33 -5.40 -5.05
N SER A 170 20.28 -6.66 -5.53
CA SER A 170 21.47 -7.54 -5.65
C SER A 170 22.66 -6.84 -6.32
N ASP A 171 22.42 -6.19 -7.46
CA ASP A 171 23.45 -5.51 -8.26
C ASP A 171 23.35 -3.98 -8.21
N TYR A 172 22.54 -3.44 -7.29
CA TYR A 172 22.33 -2.00 -7.21
C TYR A 172 23.64 -1.25 -6.94
N LYS A 173 23.86 -0.19 -7.71
CA LYS A 173 24.96 0.76 -7.56
C LYS A 173 24.45 2.16 -7.87
N ILE A 174 25.03 3.15 -7.23
CA ILE A 174 24.77 4.54 -7.56
C ILE A 174 25.23 4.82 -9.00
N SER A 175 24.35 5.42 -9.79
CA SER A 175 24.69 5.77 -11.15
C SER A 175 25.71 6.93 -11.21
N PRO A 176 26.56 7.00 -12.27
CA PRO A 176 27.47 8.14 -12.44
C PRO A 176 26.79 9.51 -12.43
N LYS A 177 25.52 9.58 -12.86
CA LYS A 177 24.70 10.80 -12.81
C LYS A 177 24.43 11.24 -11.38
N ILE A 178 24.09 10.29 -10.49
CA ILE A 178 23.87 10.57 -9.07
C ILE A 178 25.16 10.96 -8.38
N GLN A 179 26.28 10.28 -8.70
CA GLN A 179 27.58 10.65 -8.13
C GLN A 179 27.94 12.10 -8.49
N LYS A 180 27.77 12.53 -9.73
CA LYS A 180 27.99 13.93 -10.13
C LYS A 180 27.09 14.92 -9.40
N ILE A 181 25.85 14.52 -9.06
CA ILE A 181 24.95 15.35 -8.25
C ILE A 181 25.51 15.51 -6.82
N LEU A 182 25.96 14.42 -6.20
CA LEU A 182 26.55 14.44 -4.87
C LEU A 182 27.80 15.32 -4.84
N ASP A 183 28.73 15.11 -5.79
CA ASP A 183 30.01 15.84 -5.86
C ASP A 183 29.78 17.34 -6.01
N ARG A 184 28.96 17.77 -6.97
CA ARG A 184 28.64 19.19 -7.20
C ARG A 184 27.99 19.83 -5.97
N ASN A 185 27.06 19.17 -5.32
CA ASN A 185 26.36 19.74 -4.16
C ASN A 185 27.25 19.77 -2.92
N LYS A 186 28.25 18.88 -2.82
CA LYS A 186 29.24 18.90 -1.75
C LYS A 186 30.10 20.21 -1.76
N GLU A 187 30.45 20.69 -2.95
CA GLU A 187 31.15 21.98 -3.10
C GLU A 187 30.30 23.15 -2.58
N ASP A 188 28.99 23.05 -2.71
CA ASP A 188 28.03 24.03 -2.18
C ASP A 188 27.68 23.80 -0.69
N GLY A 189 28.38 22.91 0.02
CA GLY A 189 28.14 22.60 1.44
C GLY A 189 26.97 21.70 1.74
N TYR A 190 26.40 20.98 0.73
CA TYR A 190 25.38 19.99 0.98
C TYR A 190 25.97 18.59 1.14
N SER A 191 25.36 17.77 2.01
CA SER A 191 25.66 16.34 2.10
C SER A 191 24.40 15.51 2.17
N VAL A 192 24.52 14.21 1.82
CA VAL A 192 23.50 13.17 2.00
C VAL A 192 24.14 12.09 2.83
N GLU A 193 23.68 11.93 4.06
CA GLU A 193 24.32 11.05 5.04
C GLU A 193 23.34 10.55 6.10
N LEU A 194 23.77 9.58 6.90
CA LEU A 194 22.99 9.11 8.05
C LEU A 194 22.85 10.23 9.08
N TYR A 195 21.65 10.35 9.66
CA TYR A 195 21.42 11.31 10.73
C TYR A 195 22.26 10.97 11.97
N ASP A 196 22.94 11.97 12.50
CA ASP A 196 23.69 11.94 13.74
C ASP A 196 23.33 13.17 14.58
N ALA A 197 22.66 12.97 15.70
CA ALA A 197 22.23 14.05 16.59
C ALA A 197 23.38 14.84 17.20
N LYS A 198 24.63 14.33 17.19
CA LYS A 198 25.83 15.07 17.67
C LYS A 198 26.41 16.01 16.60
N LYS A 199 26.08 15.75 15.34
CA LYS A 199 26.60 16.51 14.19
C LYS A 199 25.52 17.39 13.57
N HIS A 200 24.31 16.90 13.44
CA HIS A 200 23.23 17.54 12.69
C HIS A 200 22.31 18.32 13.62
N TYR A 201 21.78 19.42 13.12
CA TYR A 201 20.85 20.27 13.86
C TYR A 201 19.66 20.70 12.99
N GLY A 202 18.64 21.28 13.60
CA GLY A 202 17.50 21.88 12.92
C GLY A 202 16.45 20.88 12.42
N ILE A 203 16.39 19.65 12.97
CA ILE A 203 15.36 18.67 12.58
C ILE A 203 13.93 19.15 12.92
N ASP A 204 13.74 19.84 14.07
CA ASP A 204 12.45 20.41 14.43
C ASP A 204 12.06 21.58 13.53
N ASP A 205 13.02 22.41 13.11
CA ASP A 205 12.79 23.49 12.15
C ASP A 205 12.40 22.92 10.80
N PHE A 206 13.08 21.84 10.35
CA PHE A 206 12.75 21.11 9.15
C PHE A 206 11.29 20.60 9.17
N CYS A 207 10.87 19.98 10.28
CA CYS A 207 9.50 19.49 10.43
C CYS A 207 8.48 20.63 10.33
N LYS A 208 8.74 21.76 11.02
CA LYS A 208 7.86 22.94 11.00
C LYS A 208 7.75 23.56 9.60
N GLU A 209 8.89 23.72 8.90
CA GLU A 209 8.93 24.30 7.56
C GLU A 209 8.28 23.37 6.53
N LEU A 210 8.49 22.06 6.64
CA LEU A 210 7.87 21.05 5.78
C LEU A 210 6.35 21.03 5.93
N ASN A 211 5.84 21.25 7.15
CA ASN A 211 4.41 21.32 7.52
C ASN A 211 3.60 20.11 7.04
N ILE A 212 4.15 18.89 7.17
CA ILE A 212 3.49 17.62 6.89
C ILE A 212 3.38 16.84 8.20
N TYR A 213 2.18 16.83 8.80
CA TYR A 213 1.92 16.24 10.11
C TYR A 213 2.37 14.78 10.23
N ASP A 214 2.07 13.95 9.23
CA ASP A 214 2.41 12.53 9.26
C ASP A 214 3.93 12.31 9.27
N PHE A 215 4.71 13.13 8.56
CA PHE A 215 6.16 13.03 8.55
C PHE A 215 6.76 13.52 9.86
N GLU A 216 6.28 14.64 10.41
CA GLU A 216 6.70 15.12 11.73
C GLU A 216 6.47 14.08 12.81
N LYS A 217 5.29 13.44 12.80
CA LYS A 217 4.94 12.37 13.74
C LYS A 217 5.92 11.20 13.64
N VAL A 218 6.15 10.66 12.45
CA VAL A 218 7.07 9.53 12.21
C VAL A 218 8.50 9.87 12.66
N ILE A 219 8.99 11.06 12.35
CA ILE A 219 10.34 11.50 12.76
C ILE A 219 10.43 11.53 14.29
N LYS A 220 9.47 12.17 14.98
CA LYS A 220 9.48 12.30 16.44
C LYS A 220 9.31 10.95 17.14
N GLU A 221 8.43 10.09 16.65
CA GLU A 221 8.23 8.74 17.17
C GLU A 221 9.53 7.93 17.06
N ASN A 222 10.19 7.94 15.91
CA ASN A 222 11.47 7.25 15.73
C ASN A 222 12.55 7.79 16.67
N LEU A 223 12.70 9.10 16.78
CA LEU A 223 13.72 9.73 17.64
C LEU A 223 13.46 9.51 19.14
N SER A 224 12.24 9.17 19.53
CA SER A 224 11.87 8.86 20.94
C SER A 224 12.20 7.41 21.34
N LEU A 225 12.55 6.55 20.42
CA LEU A 225 12.93 5.17 20.71
C LEU A 225 14.28 5.13 21.45
N SER A 226 14.47 4.14 22.31
CA SER A 226 15.75 3.86 22.98
C SER A 226 16.88 3.58 21.99
N GLU A 227 16.53 2.92 20.89
CA GLU A 227 17.39 2.65 19.74
C GLU A 227 16.66 3.09 18.46
N PRO A 228 16.82 4.35 18.02
CA PRO A 228 16.18 4.84 16.82
C PRO A 228 16.64 4.07 15.58
N TYR A 229 15.69 3.74 14.70
CA TYR A 229 16.03 3.23 13.37
C TYR A 229 16.82 4.28 12.59
N PRO A 230 17.85 3.87 11.83
CA PRO A 230 18.63 4.79 11.01
C PRO A 230 17.77 5.46 9.94
N PHE A 231 18.10 6.68 9.58
CA PHE A 231 17.51 7.41 8.46
C PHE A 231 18.53 8.35 7.82
N LEU A 232 18.34 8.66 6.55
CA LEU A 232 19.22 9.57 5.82
C LEU A 232 18.65 10.99 5.85
N VAL A 233 19.56 11.96 5.86
CA VAL A 233 19.25 13.39 5.76
C VAL A 233 20.00 14.03 4.61
N ILE A 234 19.41 15.06 4.03
CA ILE A 234 20.16 16.08 3.30
C ILE A 234 20.48 17.19 4.30
N THR A 235 21.74 17.60 4.36
CA THR A 235 22.13 18.75 5.18
C THR A 235 22.72 19.87 4.33
N LYS A 236 22.61 21.10 4.81
CA LYS A 236 23.35 22.26 4.35
C LYS A 236 24.15 22.79 5.54
N ASP A 237 25.47 22.67 5.48
CA ASP A 237 26.35 23.05 6.59
C ASP A 237 25.90 22.43 7.93
N ASN A 238 25.59 21.14 7.94
CA ASN A 238 25.05 20.33 9.02
C ASN A 238 23.57 20.63 9.44
N LYS A 239 22.92 21.65 8.89
CA LYS A 239 21.50 21.91 9.11
C LYS A 239 20.66 20.95 8.25
N VAL A 240 19.70 20.25 8.85
CA VAL A 240 18.79 19.31 8.13
C VAL A 240 17.86 20.11 7.21
N VAL A 241 17.84 19.74 5.92
CA VAL A 241 17.00 20.33 4.87
C VAL A 241 16.28 19.29 4.01
N GLY A 242 16.49 18.01 4.30
CA GLY A 242 15.80 16.88 3.68
C GLY A 242 15.92 15.63 4.53
N TRP A 243 15.02 14.68 4.31
CA TRP A 243 14.87 13.48 5.11
C TRP A 243 14.33 12.33 4.28
N THR A 244 14.77 11.11 4.57
CA THR A 244 14.08 9.86 4.20
C THR A 244 13.89 9.02 5.45
N GLY A 245 12.69 8.41 5.58
CA GLY A 245 12.20 7.82 6.81
C GLY A 245 13.07 6.74 7.41
N ALA A 246 12.66 6.31 8.57
CA ALA A 246 13.28 5.22 9.30
C ALA A 246 13.40 3.98 8.41
N MET A 247 14.59 3.34 8.45
CA MET A 247 14.96 2.24 7.56
C MET A 247 15.19 0.97 8.37
N TRP A 248 14.56 -0.11 7.95
CA TRP A 248 14.82 -1.46 8.47
C TRP A 248 14.55 -2.52 7.41
N ASN A 249 14.94 -3.75 7.69
CA ASN A 249 14.64 -4.88 6.83
C ASN A 249 13.49 -5.70 7.41
N GLU A 250 12.50 -6.01 6.59
CA GLU A 250 11.44 -6.95 6.93
C GLU A 250 11.93 -8.41 6.78
N GLU A 251 11.23 -9.34 7.40
CA GLU A 251 11.55 -10.78 7.32
C GLU A 251 11.60 -11.31 5.88
N SER A 252 10.80 -10.72 4.99
CA SER A 252 10.82 -11.04 3.55
C SER A 252 12.12 -10.64 2.84
N GLY A 253 12.96 -9.83 3.50
CA GLY A 253 14.13 -9.18 2.91
C GLY A 253 13.81 -7.86 2.21
N ARG A 254 12.58 -7.33 2.36
CA ARG A 254 12.21 -6.01 1.86
C ARG A 254 12.87 -4.93 2.72
N GLY A 255 13.58 -4.01 2.07
CA GLY A 255 14.01 -2.76 2.70
C GLY A 255 12.82 -1.82 2.85
N HIS A 256 12.50 -1.45 4.08
CA HIS A 256 11.43 -0.52 4.44
C HIS A 256 11.97 0.90 4.60
N PHE A 257 11.11 1.90 4.35
CA PHE A 257 11.32 3.30 4.69
C PHE A 257 9.97 4.03 4.82
N ASP A 258 9.90 5.06 5.67
CA ASP A 258 8.62 5.74 5.99
C ASP A 258 8.27 6.93 5.08
N GLY A 259 9.12 7.28 4.15
CA GLY A 259 8.88 8.38 3.23
C GLY A 259 10.14 9.17 2.87
N ILE A 260 9.95 10.20 2.04
CA ILE A 260 11.01 11.10 1.58
C ILE A 260 10.47 12.51 1.41
N ALA A 261 11.21 13.50 1.91
CA ALA A 261 10.91 14.92 1.73
C ALA A 261 12.17 15.78 1.74
N ASN A 262 12.10 16.91 1.07
CA ASN A 262 13.08 17.99 1.21
C ASN A 262 12.39 19.35 1.09
N LEU A 263 12.98 20.35 1.74
CA LEU A 263 12.47 21.71 1.71
C LEU A 263 12.45 22.26 0.29
N GLU A 264 11.57 23.21 0.04
CA GLU A 264 11.49 23.89 -1.27
C GLU A 264 12.78 24.61 -1.64
N SER A 265 13.45 25.20 -0.66
CA SER A 265 14.71 25.92 -0.81
C SER A 265 15.84 25.10 -1.44
N VAL A 266 15.77 23.76 -1.36
CA VAL A 266 16.80 22.87 -1.94
C VAL A 266 16.32 22.13 -3.20
N ARG A 267 15.13 22.43 -3.70
CA ARG A 267 14.63 21.85 -4.96
C ARG A 267 15.45 22.28 -6.18
N GLY A 268 15.37 21.51 -7.25
CA GLY A 268 16.12 21.78 -8.49
C GLY A 268 17.58 21.33 -8.49
N ARG A 269 18.17 21.02 -7.34
CA ARG A 269 19.57 20.58 -7.20
C ARG A 269 19.80 19.10 -7.49
N GLY A 270 18.74 18.30 -7.62
CA GLY A 270 18.81 16.84 -7.77
C GLY A 270 19.01 16.08 -6.45
N LEU A 271 19.05 16.78 -5.31
CA LEU A 271 19.31 16.19 -3.99
C LEU A 271 18.27 15.14 -3.59
N GLY A 272 16.98 15.29 -3.95
CA GLY A 272 15.98 14.25 -3.72
C GLY A 272 16.29 12.95 -4.44
N LYS A 273 16.84 13.01 -5.66
CA LYS A 273 17.28 11.83 -6.42
C LYS A 273 18.51 11.19 -5.75
N ALA A 274 19.45 12.01 -5.31
CA ALA A 274 20.63 11.55 -4.58
C ALA A 274 20.23 10.87 -3.27
N LEU A 275 19.37 11.51 -2.47
CA LEU A 275 18.85 10.96 -1.21
C LEU A 275 18.20 9.59 -1.41
N PHE A 276 17.32 9.45 -2.40
CA PHE A 276 16.62 8.20 -2.65
C PHE A 276 17.55 7.10 -3.20
N SER A 277 18.54 7.48 -4.00
CA SER A 277 19.56 6.53 -4.48
C SER A 277 20.48 6.06 -3.33
N MET A 278 20.83 6.96 -2.41
CA MET A 278 21.58 6.62 -1.19
C MET A 278 20.76 5.72 -0.26
N LEU A 279 19.45 5.95 -0.14
CA LEU A 279 18.55 5.05 0.59
C LEU A 279 18.61 3.62 0.02
N ALA A 280 18.50 3.46 -1.29
CA ALA A 280 18.57 2.16 -1.93
C ALA A 280 19.94 1.48 -1.71
N LEU A 281 21.04 2.25 -1.82
CA LEU A 281 22.38 1.74 -1.54
C LEU A 281 22.54 1.31 -0.08
N TYR A 282 22.14 2.16 0.86
CA TYR A 282 22.19 1.86 2.28
C TYR A 282 21.37 0.61 2.64
N SER A 283 20.14 0.51 2.13
CA SER A 283 19.29 -0.67 2.34
C SER A 283 19.98 -1.95 1.87
N LYS A 284 20.60 -1.92 0.68
CA LYS A 284 21.39 -3.05 0.16
C LYS A 284 22.56 -3.42 1.08
N GLU A 285 23.37 -2.43 1.47
CA GLU A 285 24.56 -2.64 2.31
C GLU A 285 24.19 -3.20 3.70
N ASN A 286 22.97 -2.94 4.15
CA ASN A 286 22.41 -3.48 5.39
C ASN A 286 21.59 -4.76 5.19
N GLY A 287 21.69 -5.41 4.04
CA GLY A 287 21.18 -6.76 3.80
C GLY A 287 19.78 -6.83 3.21
N ALA A 288 19.15 -5.71 2.84
CA ALA A 288 17.91 -5.74 2.07
C ALA A 288 18.15 -6.37 0.69
N LYS A 289 17.23 -7.23 0.27
CA LYS A 289 17.29 -7.92 -1.03
C LYS A 289 16.58 -7.14 -2.13
N PHE A 290 15.54 -6.41 -1.76
CA PHE A 290 14.72 -5.60 -2.66
C PHE A 290 14.03 -4.47 -1.93
N MET A 291 13.51 -3.51 -2.68
CA MET A 291 12.58 -2.50 -2.19
C MET A 291 11.33 -2.48 -3.07
N THR A 292 10.19 -2.27 -2.45
CA THR A 292 8.91 -2.07 -3.13
C THR A 292 7.99 -1.17 -2.32
N PHE A 293 7.25 -0.31 -3.02
CA PHE A 293 6.27 0.62 -2.47
C PHE A 293 5.32 1.06 -3.60
N TYR A 294 4.30 1.82 -3.25
CA TYR A 294 3.39 2.41 -4.25
C TYR A 294 3.23 3.91 -4.04
N THR A 295 2.85 4.60 -5.10
CA THR A 295 2.55 6.04 -5.04
C THR A 295 1.51 6.43 -6.08
N GLY A 296 0.79 7.52 -5.78
CA GLY A 296 -0.22 8.07 -6.68
C GLY A 296 0.36 8.56 -8.01
N LEU A 297 -0.46 8.49 -9.06
CA LEU A 297 -0.04 8.80 -10.43
C LEU A 297 0.46 10.23 -10.61
N THR A 298 -0.07 11.17 -9.83
CA THR A 298 0.29 12.60 -9.89
C THR A 298 1.45 13.00 -8.97
N ASN A 299 2.00 12.05 -8.19
CA ASN A 299 3.11 12.36 -7.30
C ASN A 299 4.39 12.65 -8.10
N PRO A 300 4.98 13.85 -8.00
CA PRO A 300 6.20 14.20 -8.73
C PRO A 300 7.42 13.35 -8.33
N ALA A 301 7.41 12.73 -7.16
CA ALA A 301 8.47 11.83 -6.70
C ALA A 301 8.64 10.57 -7.57
N ARG A 302 7.65 10.22 -8.40
CA ARG A 302 7.74 9.11 -9.38
C ARG A 302 9.00 9.17 -10.24
N ASN A 303 9.36 10.38 -10.71
CA ASN A 303 10.57 10.59 -11.51
C ASN A 303 11.85 10.31 -10.69
N ILE A 304 11.84 10.58 -9.39
CA ILE A 304 12.93 10.26 -8.48
C ILE A 304 13.12 8.74 -8.43
N TYR A 305 12.05 7.99 -8.28
CA TYR A 305 12.07 6.53 -8.18
C TYR A 305 12.58 5.88 -9.47
N MET A 306 12.05 6.29 -10.63
CA MET A 306 12.50 5.79 -11.92
C MET A 306 13.97 6.12 -12.22
N ASP A 307 14.41 7.35 -11.91
CA ASP A 307 15.82 7.76 -12.06
C ASP A 307 16.76 6.97 -11.12
N SER A 308 16.25 6.44 -10.01
CA SER A 308 16.99 5.56 -9.09
C SER A 308 16.95 4.08 -9.49
N GLY A 309 16.37 3.73 -10.64
CA GLY A 309 16.36 2.39 -11.19
C GLY A 309 15.12 1.55 -10.84
N PHE A 310 14.16 2.09 -10.09
CA PHE A 310 12.90 1.41 -9.83
C PHE A 310 12.06 1.28 -11.10
N LYS A 311 11.35 0.16 -11.20
CA LYS A 311 10.41 -0.11 -12.30
C LYS A 311 9.00 -0.19 -11.77
N ILE A 312 8.04 0.32 -12.55
CA ILE A 312 6.62 0.07 -12.30
C ILE A 312 6.33 -1.38 -12.68
N ILE A 313 5.78 -2.13 -11.74
CA ILE A 313 5.54 -3.56 -11.89
C ILE A 313 4.05 -3.91 -11.88
N GLN A 314 3.22 -3.04 -11.30
CA GLN A 314 1.77 -3.19 -11.25
C GLN A 314 1.11 -1.85 -11.01
N SER A 315 -0.05 -1.62 -11.65
CA SER A 315 -0.91 -0.47 -11.38
C SER A 315 -2.20 -0.91 -10.73
N PHE A 316 -2.71 -0.05 -9.84
CA PHE A 316 -3.94 -0.25 -9.09
C PHE A 316 -4.82 1.00 -9.18
N CYS A 317 -6.10 0.84 -8.88
CA CYS A 317 -7.01 1.96 -8.70
C CYS A 317 -8.06 1.63 -7.62
N ALA A 318 -8.66 2.65 -7.03
CA ALA A 318 -9.95 2.51 -6.37
C ALA A 318 -11.06 2.70 -7.40
N MET A 319 -12.20 2.03 -7.21
CA MET A 319 -13.34 2.13 -8.12
C MET A 319 -14.60 2.49 -7.32
N LYS A 320 -15.35 3.49 -7.79
CA LYS A 320 -16.48 4.06 -7.04
C LYS A 320 -17.75 4.11 -7.88
N LYS A 321 -18.86 3.82 -7.23
CA LYS A 321 -20.21 3.97 -7.76
C LYS A 321 -21.04 4.90 -6.87
N VAL A 322 -21.75 5.83 -7.48
CA VAL A 322 -22.79 6.60 -6.81
C VAL A 322 -24.05 5.76 -6.77
N LEU A 323 -24.55 5.50 -5.56
CA LEU A 323 -25.75 4.70 -5.35
C LEU A 323 -26.98 5.58 -5.59
N LYS A 324 -27.94 5.07 -6.35
CA LYS A 324 -29.24 5.69 -6.58
C LYS A 324 -30.30 4.67 -6.22
N LYS A 325 -31.31 5.09 -5.43
CA LYS A 325 -32.53 4.30 -5.30
C LYS A 325 -33.25 4.33 -6.66
N GLU A 326 -33.46 3.15 -7.25
CA GLU A 326 -34.31 2.98 -8.44
C GLU A 326 -35.75 3.29 -8.10
#